data_b8b37aea9f3e121476068a38657ac0a3
#
_entry.id   b8b37aea9f3e121476068a38657ac0a3
#
_cell.length_a   1.000
_cell.length_b   1.000
_cell.length_c   1.000
_cell.angle_alpha   90.00
_cell.angle_beta   90.00
_cell.angle_gamma   90.00
#
_symmetry.space_group_name_H-M   'P 1'
#
loop_
_entity.id
_entity.type
_entity.pdbx_description
1 polymer ?
#
loop_
_entity_poly.entity_id
_entity_poly.type
_entity_poly.pdbx_seq_one_letter_code
_entity_poly.pdbx_strand_id
1 'polypeptide(L)'
;MGLPIHHTPKAKRAIYLFMSGAPSQIDLWDQKPKMKEWFDKDLPDEIRNGQRLTTMTSKQARFPIAPSIYEFSKHGQCGTEVSELLPHTSKMVDDIAVIRSMWTEAINHDPAITYIQTGNQIPGHPSLGAWLSYGLGSDNENLPSFVVLNSSWTGRKDAQALYQRLWGSGFLPSK
;
A
#
# COMPACT_ATOMS: atom_id res chain seq x y z
N MET A 1 2.69 -31.21 7.13
CA MET A 1 1.48 -30.79 7.87
C MET A 1 0.99 -29.49 7.28
N GLY A 2 -0.20 -29.47 6.66
CA GLY A 2 -0.79 -28.24 6.17
C GLY A 2 -1.23 -27.36 7.34
N LEU A 3 -1.08 -26.03 7.19
CA LEU A 3 -1.63 -25.09 8.16
C LEU A 3 -3.15 -25.23 8.21
N PRO A 4 -3.79 -25.04 9.38
CA PRO A 4 -5.24 -25.12 9.49
C PRO A 4 -5.89 -24.07 8.59
N ILE A 5 -6.83 -24.51 7.77
CA ILE A 5 -7.62 -23.61 6.92
C ILE A 5 -8.71 -22.99 7.79
N HIS A 6 -8.64 -21.68 8.02
CA HIS A 6 -9.65 -20.96 8.81
C HIS A 6 -10.94 -20.68 8.03
N HIS A 7 -10.85 -20.60 6.70
CA HIS A 7 -11.97 -20.34 5.81
C HIS A 7 -11.84 -21.18 4.55
N THR A 8 -12.96 -21.66 4.02
CA THR A 8 -12.97 -22.40 2.75
C THR A 8 -12.51 -21.48 1.62
N PRO A 9 -11.43 -21.83 0.88
CA PRO A 9 -10.96 -21.04 -0.24
C PRO A 9 -12.00 -20.95 -1.35
N LYS A 10 -12.27 -19.74 -1.84
CA LYS A 10 -13.18 -19.50 -2.97
C LYS A 10 -12.50 -18.82 -4.15
N ALA A 11 -11.46 -18.03 -3.87
CA ALA A 11 -10.72 -17.31 -4.90
C ALA A 11 -9.79 -18.24 -5.67
N LYS A 12 -9.85 -18.16 -7.00
CA LYS A 12 -9.00 -18.93 -7.91
C LYS A 12 -7.92 -18.06 -8.57
N ARG A 13 -8.08 -16.75 -8.55
CA ARG A 13 -7.17 -15.79 -9.16
C ARG A 13 -7.03 -14.58 -8.25
N ALA A 14 -5.86 -13.98 -8.27
CA ALA A 14 -5.57 -12.72 -7.59
C ALA A 14 -5.04 -11.68 -8.57
N ILE A 15 -5.55 -10.47 -8.50
CA ILE A 15 -4.99 -9.31 -9.20
C ILE A 15 -4.54 -8.33 -8.12
N TYR A 16 -3.25 -8.02 -8.11
CA TYR A 16 -2.66 -7.08 -7.18
C TYR A 16 -2.39 -5.75 -7.86
N LEU A 17 -3.17 -4.73 -7.52
CA LEU A 17 -3.03 -3.38 -8.04
C LEU A 17 -2.16 -2.57 -7.08
N PHE A 18 -0.89 -2.44 -7.40
CA PHE A 18 0.09 -1.78 -6.55
C PHE A 18 0.39 -0.36 -7.03
N MET A 19 0.22 0.60 -6.14
CA MET A 19 0.60 1.99 -6.36
C MET A 19 1.89 2.28 -5.59
N SER A 20 3.02 2.28 -6.31
CA SER A 20 4.34 2.51 -5.73
C SER A 20 4.45 3.90 -5.12
N GLY A 21 5.10 3.99 -3.94
CA GLY A 21 5.22 5.22 -3.19
C GLY A 21 3.98 5.60 -2.37
N ALA A 22 2.91 4.85 -2.52
CA ALA A 22 1.59 4.95 -1.89
C ALA A 22 0.87 6.30 -2.11
N PRO A 23 -0.44 6.28 -2.27
CA PRO A 23 -1.26 7.48 -2.24
C PRO A 23 -1.41 7.99 -0.80
N SER A 24 -1.75 9.27 -0.65
CA SER A 24 -2.06 9.86 0.66
C SER A 24 -3.37 9.29 1.22
N GLN A 25 -3.31 8.50 2.28
CA GLN A 25 -4.50 7.91 2.89
C GLN A 25 -5.45 8.97 3.47
N ILE A 26 -4.92 10.09 3.99
CA ILE A 26 -5.74 11.18 4.54
C ILE A 26 -6.51 11.94 3.47
N ASP A 27 -6.08 11.86 2.22
CA ASP A 27 -6.77 12.47 1.07
C ASP A 27 -7.74 11.52 0.38
N LEU A 28 -7.72 10.22 0.68
CA LEU A 28 -8.51 9.22 -0.04
C LEU A 28 -9.51 8.44 0.82
N TRP A 29 -9.06 7.92 1.99
CA TRP A 29 -9.82 6.94 2.76
C TRP A 29 -9.95 7.23 4.24
N ASP A 30 -9.11 8.08 4.79
CA ASP A 30 -8.97 8.28 6.23
C ASP A 30 -9.08 9.77 6.59
N GLN A 31 -10.28 10.31 6.42
CA GLN A 31 -10.57 11.70 6.76
C GLN A 31 -10.26 11.98 8.23
N LYS A 32 -9.57 13.09 8.48
CA LYS A 32 -9.24 13.59 9.82
C LYS A 32 -9.82 15.00 10.01
N PRO A 33 -11.14 15.15 10.23
CA PRO A 33 -11.81 16.47 10.23
C PRO A 33 -11.21 17.44 11.25
N LYS A 34 -10.77 16.96 12.41
CA LYS A 34 -10.13 17.79 13.44
C LYS A 34 -8.81 18.43 13.00
N MET A 35 -8.14 17.90 11.98
CA MET A 35 -6.91 18.54 11.46
C MET A 35 -7.15 19.94 10.91
N LYS A 36 -8.39 20.27 10.49
CA LYS A 36 -8.76 21.63 10.06
C LYS A 36 -8.57 22.68 11.16
N GLU A 37 -8.88 22.30 12.41
CA GLU A 37 -8.71 23.17 13.59
C GLU A 37 -7.22 23.39 13.95
N TRP A 38 -6.38 22.49 13.46
CA TRP A 38 -4.93 22.47 13.71
C TRP A 38 -4.11 22.92 12.50
N PHE A 39 -4.75 23.42 11.47
CA PHE A 39 -4.05 23.89 10.28
C PHE A 39 -2.95 24.88 10.63
N ASP A 40 -1.75 24.67 10.07
CA ASP A 40 -0.51 25.44 10.28
C ASP A 40 0.00 25.50 11.74
N LYS A 41 -0.62 24.78 12.67
CA LYS A 41 -0.04 24.58 14.01
C LYS A 41 0.98 23.44 13.95
N ASP A 42 2.04 23.55 14.76
CA ASP A 42 3.04 22.48 14.81
C ASP A 42 2.43 21.21 15.43
N LEU A 43 2.90 20.06 14.94
CA LEU A 43 2.53 18.77 15.49
C LEU A 43 2.91 18.71 16.97
N PRO A 44 1.97 18.40 17.88
CA PRO A 44 2.24 18.30 19.30
C PRO A 44 3.33 17.28 19.62
N ASP A 45 4.19 17.60 20.59
CA ASP A 45 5.29 16.74 21.00
C ASP A 45 4.81 15.35 21.47
N GLU A 46 3.64 15.27 22.08
CA GLU A 46 3.01 14.02 22.52
C GLU A 46 2.74 13.07 21.34
N ILE A 47 2.43 13.61 20.16
CA ILE A 47 2.21 12.82 18.93
C ILE A 47 3.54 12.55 18.23
N ARG A 48 4.43 13.54 18.25
CA ARG A 48 5.73 13.47 17.58
C ARG A 48 6.77 12.66 18.36
N ASN A 49 6.66 12.61 19.67
CA ASN A 49 7.65 12.07 20.60
C ASN A 49 8.15 10.69 20.19
N GLY A 50 9.45 10.58 19.96
CA GLY A 50 10.12 9.34 19.58
C GLY A 50 10.00 8.93 18.10
N GLN A 51 9.29 9.68 17.27
CA GLN A 51 9.23 9.39 15.85
C GLN A 51 10.56 9.70 15.15
N ARG A 52 11.06 8.73 14.41
CA ARG A 52 12.22 8.88 13.56
C ARG A 52 11.89 9.77 12.36
N LEU A 53 12.68 10.83 12.16
CA LEU A 53 12.53 11.72 11.01
C LEU A 53 13.24 11.15 9.77
N THR A 54 12.67 11.38 8.60
CA THR A 54 13.35 11.11 7.33
C THR A 54 14.44 12.15 7.08
N THR A 55 15.41 11.83 6.23
CA THR A 55 16.44 12.80 5.83
C THR A 55 15.84 14.03 5.15
N MET A 56 14.70 13.89 4.48
CA MET A 56 13.99 14.99 3.82
C MET A 56 13.38 15.99 4.82
N THR A 57 12.95 15.50 5.99
CA THR A 57 12.28 16.33 7.01
C THR A 57 13.17 16.70 8.19
N SER A 58 14.36 16.08 8.33
CA SER A 58 15.26 16.28 9.46
C SER A 58 15.79 17.72 9.64
N LYS A 59 15.78 18.52 8.56
CA LYS A 59 16.20 19.92 8.56
C LYS A 59 15.05 20.91 8.65
N GLN A 60 13.81 20.46 8.75
CA GLN A 60 12.66 21.35 8.91
C GLN A 60 12.64 21.94 10.32
N ALA A 61 12.47 23.24 10.40
CA ALA A 61 12.34 23.94 11.69
C ALA A 61 10.97 23.75 12.33
N ARG A 62 9.94 23.46 11.52
CA ARG A 62 8.53 23.28 11.93
C ARG A 62 7.94 22.07 11.27
N PHE A 63 6.93 21.48 11.93
CA PHE A 63 6.14 20.35 11.42
C PHE A 63 4.65 20.72 11.41
N PRO A 64 4.25 21.67 10.55
CA PRO A 64 2.88 22.16 10.51
C PRO A 64 1.91 21.08 10.04
N ILE A 65 0.74 21.04 10.66
CA ILE A 65 -0.35 20.14 10.29
C ILE A 65 -1.04 20.68 9.04
N ALA A 66 -1.15 19.84 8.02
CA ALA A 66 -1.88 20.11 6.79
C ALA A 66 -3.06 19.12 6.65
N PRO A 67 -4.32 19.56 6.81
CA PRO A 67 -5.49 18.75 6.56
C PRO A 67 -5.68 18.49 5.06
N SER A 68 -6.45 17.45 4.73
CA SER A 68 -6.91 17.25 3.37
C SER A 68 -7.72 18.44 2.89
N ILE A 69 -7.49 18.86 1.64
CA ILE A 69 -8.26 19.90 0.94
C ILE A 69 -9.48 19.33 0.21
N TYR A 70 -9.56 17.99 0.12
CA TYR A 70 -10.62 17.30 -0.62
C TYR A 70 -11.83 17.02 0.26
N GLU A 71 -12.98 16.92 -0.39
CA GLU A 71 -14.23 16.59 0.28
C GLU A 71 -14.42 15.08 0.39
N PHE A 72 -15.10 14.68 1.47
CA PHE A 72 -15.46 13.30 1.75
C PHE A 72 -16.97 13.18 1.88
N SER A 73 -17.51 12.10 1.37
CA SER A 73 -18.91 11.75 1.53
C SER A 73 -19.07 10.26 1.79
N LYS A 74 -20.21 9.91 2.39
CA LYS A 74 -20.57 8.52 2.65
C LYS A 74 -21.16 7.88 1.40
N HIS A 75 -20.70 6.67 1.10
CA HIS A 75 -21.09 5.89 -0.06
C HIS A 75 -21.51 4.49 0.33
N GLY A 76 -22.32 3.85 -0.54
CA GLY A 76 -22.84 2.52 -0.35
C GLY A 76 -23.80 2.38 0.82
N GLN A 77 -24.29 1.16 1.04
CA GLN A 77 -25.12 0.81 2.19
C GLN A 77 -24.27 0.74 3.48
N CYS A 78 -22.99 0.38 3.34
CA CYS A 78 -22.03 0.34 4.46
C CYS A 78 -21.69 1.73 5.01
N GLY A 79 -22.01 2.82 4.27
CA GLY A 79 -21.74 4.19 4.69
C GLY A 79 -20.24 4.54 4.80
N THR A 80 -19.39 3.90 4.01
CA THR A 80 -17.95 4.16 3.99
C THR A 80 -17.68 5.58 3.48
N GLU A 81 -16.89 6.34 4.25
CA GLU A 81 -16.44 7.66 3.82
C GLU A 81 -15.31 7.53 2.79
N VAL A 82 -15.49 8.18 1.64
CA VAL A 82 -14.55 8.16 0.52
C VAL A 82 -14.38 9.58 -0.02
N SER A 83 -13.16 9.92 -0.40
CA SER A 83 -12.83 11.19 -1.02
C SER A 83 -13.43 11.33 -2.43
N GLU A 84 -13.74 12.55 -2.82
CA GLU A 84 -14.15 12.92 -4.18
C GLU A 84 -13.15 12.52 -5.26
N LEU A 85 -11.88 12.29 -4.88
CA LEU A 85 -10.82 11.82 -5.77
C LEU A 85 -11.05 10.38 -6.28
N LEU A 86 -11.95 9.62 -5.66
CA LEU A 86 -12.22 8.22 -5.98
C LEU A 86 -13.66 8.00 -6.51
N PRO A 87 -14.10 8.71 -7.58
CA PRO A 87 -15.49 8.71 -8.02
C PRO A 87 -15.97 7.36 -8.58
N HIS A 88 -15.05 6.50 -9.00
CA HIS A 88 -15.37 5.16 -9.50
C HIS A 88 -15.34 4.13 -8.39
N THR A 89 -14.33 4.18 -7.53
CA THR A 89 -14.18 3.26 -6.39
C THR A 89 -15.28 3.45 -5.36
N SER A 90 -15.77 4.67 -5.17
CA SER A 90 -16.89 4.99 -4.28
C SER A 90 -18.20 4.26 -4.64
N LYS A 91 -18.36 3.85 -5.92
CA LYS A 91 -19.54 3.10 -6.39
C LYS A 91 -19.54 1.62 -6.02
N MET A 92 -18.41 1.10 -5.55
CA MET A 92 -18.22 -0.32 -5.25
C MET A 92 -17.75 -0.56 -3.81
N VAL A 93 -17.95 0.41 -2.92
CA VAL A 93 -17.49 0.33 -1.51
C VAL A 93 -18.14 -0.80 -0.73
N ASP A 94 -19.34 -1.22 -1.11
CA ASP A 94 -20.02 -2.35 -0.47
C ASP A 94 -19.40 -3.71 -0.84
N ASP A 95 -18.62 -3.76 -1.92
CA ASP A 95 -17.96 -4.98 -2.42
C ASP A 95 -16.49 -5.08 -2.00
N ILE A 96 -15.95 -4.08 -1.31
CA ILE A 96 -14.54 -4.02 -0.90
C ILE A 96 -14.36 -3.92 0.60
N ALA A 97 -13.29 -4.53 1.12
CA ALA A 97 -12.85 -4.36 2.50
C ALA A 97 -11.76 -3.30 2.59
N VAL A 98 -12.03 -2.22 3.31
CA VAL A 98 -11.05 -1.15 3.55
C VAL A 98 -10.35 -1.37 4.88
N ILE A 99 -9.05 -1.67 4.85
CA ILE A 99 -8.24 -1.90 6.05
C ILE A 99 -7.45 -0.64 6.37
N ARG A 100 -7.90 0.12 7.37
CA ARG A 100 -7.29 1.40 7.79
C ARG A 100 -6.21 1.24 8.85
N SER A 101 -6.05 0.05 9.42
CA SER A 101 -5.14 -0.24 10.53
C SER A 101 -3.79 -0.81 10.08
N MET A 102 -3.47 -0.76 8.78
CA MET A 102 -2.17 -1.20 8.29
C MET A 102 -1.06 -0.28 8.81
N TRP A 103 0.04 -0.91 9.23
CA TRP A 103 1.16 -0.20 9.85
C TRP A 103 2.50 -0.77 9.39
N THR A 104 3.54 0.05 9.38
CA THR A 104 4.92 -0.36 9.09
C THR A 104 5.93 0.54 9.81
N GLU A 105 7.08 -0.01 10.16
CA GLU A 105 8.24 0.74 10.68
C GLU A 105 9.05 1.43 9.57
N ALA A 106 8.79 1.10 8.31
CA ALA A 106 9.53 1.66 7.20
C ALA A 106 9.21 3.15 7.02
N ILE A 107 10.22 3.99 7.16
CA ILE A 107 10.08 5.45 7.09
C ILE A 107 10.31 6.00 5.68
N ASN A 108 10.81 5.20 4.75
CA ASN A 108 11.10 5.55 3.36
C ASN A 108 10.38 4.62 2.39
N HIS A 109 10.14 5.09 1.16
CA HIS A 109 9.47 4.32 0.14
C HIS A 109 10.21 3.02 -0.19
N ASP A 110 11.53 3.04 -0.37
CA ASP A 110 12.28 1.87 -0.82
C ASP A 110 12.17 0.67 0.16
N PRO A 111 12.45 0.79 1.46
CA PRO A 111 12.20 -0.30 2.40
C PRO A 111 10.71 -0.62 2.56
N ALA A 112 9.81 0.37 2.47
CA ALA A 112 8.37 0.15 2.59
C ALA A 112 7.81 -0.66 1.44
N ILE A 113 8.17 -0.34 0.18
CA ILE A 113 7.72 -1.12 -0.98
C ILE A 113 8.33 -2.52 -1.01
N THR A 114 9.58 -2.66 -0.56
CA THR A 114 10.21 -3.98 -0.41
C THR A 114 9.45 -4.81 0.62
N TYR A 115 9.11 -4.21 1.76
CA TYR A 115 8.35 -4.86 2.82
C TYR A 115 6.96 -5.32 2.38
N ILE A 116 6.17 -4.46 1.74
CA ILE A 116 4.80 -4.81 1.31
C ILE A 116 4.81 -5.88 0.21
N GLN A 117 5.84 -5.93 -0.62
CA GLN A 117 5.96 -6.90 -1.70
C GLN A 117 6.49 -8.27 -1.24
N THR A 118 7.34 -8.30 -0.23
CA THR A 118 8.12 -9.49 0.14
C THR A 118 7.99 -9.91 1.60
N GLY A 119 7.34 -9.08 2.44
CA GLY A 119 7.27 -9.30 3.89
C GLY A 119 8.56 -8.95 4.65
N ASN A 120 9.57 -8.38 3.99
CA ASN A 120 10.81 -7.96 4.63
C ASN A 120 11.34 -6.67 4.02
N GLN A 121 11.95 -5.79 4.84
CA GLN A 121 12.57 -4.56 4.35
C GLN A 121 13.90 -4.80 3.62
N ILE A 122 14.54 -5.95 3.87
CA ILE A 122 15.79 -6.34 3.24
C ILE A 122 15.50 -7.09 1.94
N PRO A 123 16.13 -6.73 0.82
CA PRO A 123 16.00 -7.46 -0.44
C PRO A 123 16.44 -8.93 -0.35
N GLY A 124 15.91 -9.79 -1.23
CA GLY A 124 16.26 -11.20 -1.33
C GLY A 124 15.14 -12.15 -0.88
N HIS A 125 14.05 -11.63 -0.36
CA HIS A 125 12.87 -12.42 -0.02
C HIS A 125 11.93 -12.58 -1.23
N PRO A 126 11.21 -13.72 -1.31
CA PRO A 126 10.24 -13.95 -2.39
C PRO A 126 9.07 -12.97 -2.33
N SER A 127 8.61 -12.55 -3.46
CA SER A 127 7.39 -11.75 -3.59
C SER A 127 6.13 -12.57 -3.28
N LEU A 128 5.01 -11.88 -3.03
CA LEU A 128 3.70 -12.52 -2.86
C LEU A 128 3.37 -13.46 -4.03
N GLY A 129 3.58 -13.00 -5.28
CA GLY A 129 3.32 -13.81 -6.46
C GLY A 129 4.25 -15.03 -6.58
N ALA A 130 5.53 -14.88 -6.19
CA ALA A 130 6.46 -16.00 -6.13
C ALA A 130 6.03 -17.06 -5.10
N TRP A 131 5.56 -16.65 -3.93
CA TRP A 131 5.01 -17.55 -2.92
C TRP A 131 3.76 -18.27 -3.40
N LEU A 132 2.83 -17.56 -4.05
CA LEU A 132 1.62 -18.17 -4.61
C LEU A 132 1.97 -19.21 -5.69
N SER A 133 2.88 -18.89 -6.61
CA SER A 133 3.35 -19.80 -7.64
C SER A 133 4.03 -21.05 -7.04
N TYR A 134 4.89 -20.85 -6.05
CA TYR A 134 5.61 -21.95 -5.39
C TYR A 134 4.67 -22.87 -4.62
N GLY A 135 3.73 -22.30 -3.84
CA GLY A 135 2.87 -23.06 -2.95
C GLY A 135 1.64 -23.70 -3.62
N LEU A 136 1.08 -23.03 -4.64
CA LEU A 136 -0.15 -23.45 -5.29
C LEU A 136 0.07 -23.97 -6.72
N GLY A 137 1.20 -23.67 -7.33
CA GLY A 137 1.47 -24.04 -8.72
C GLY A 137 0.61 -23.27 -9.73
N SER A 138 0.33 -23.90 -10.84
CA SER A 138 -0.54 -23.38 -11.91
C SER A 138 -1.47 -24.47 -12.41
N ASP A 139 -2.74 -24.11 -12.62
CA ASP A 139 -3.72 -24.97 -13.27
C ASP A 139 -3.49 -25.05 -14.80
N ASN A 140 -2.56 -24.26 -15.34
CA ASN A 140 -2.29 -24.17 -16.78
C ASN A 140 -0.82 -24.45 -17.04
N GLU A 141 -0.56 -25.39 -17.95
CA GLU A 141 0.79 -25.78 -18.36
C GLU A 141 1.45 -24.85 -19.38
N ASN A 142 0.64 -24.05 -20.08
CA ASN A 142 1.09 -23.22 -21.19
C ASN A 142 1.17 -21.72 -20.89
N LEU A 143 0.72 -21.28 -19.69
CA LEU A 143 0.74 -19.89 -19.26
C LEU A 143 1.48 -19.75 -17.93
N PRO A 144 2.19 -18.65 -17.71
CA PRO A 144 2.84 -18.39 -16.43
C PRO A 144 1.81 -18.24 -15.33
N SER A 145 2.10 -18.80 -14.16
CA SER A 145 1.25 -18.69 -12.96
C SER A 145 1.28 -17.31 -12.33
N PHE A 146 2.35 -16.55 -12.58
CA PHE A 146 2.55 -15.20 -12.06
C PHE A 146 3.04 -14.25 -13.15
N VAL A 147 2.33 -13.17 -13.37
CA VAL A 147 2.63 -12.16 -14.38
C VAL A 147 2.69 -10.79 -13.73
N VAL A 148 3.74 -10.03 -14.03
CA VAL A 148 3.91 -8.65 -13.59
C VAL A 148 3.80 -7.70 -14.76
N LEU A 149 2.89 -6.75 -14.66
CA LEU A 149 2.70 -5.69 -15.64
C LEU A 149 3.20 -4.38 -15.05
N ASN A 150 4.29 -3.86 -15.58
CA ASN A 150 4.78 -2.54 -15.20
C ASN A 150 4.21 -1.49 -16.13
N SER A 151 3.56 -0.47 -15.55
CA SER A 151 3.20 0.72 -16.30
C SER A 151 4.45 1.57 -16.58
N SER A 152 4.54 2.10 -17.78
CA SER A 152 5.57 3.08 -18.12
C SER A 152 5.15 4.48 -17.65
N TRP A 153 6.12 5.31 -17.31
CA TRP A 153 5.90 6.69 -16.89
C TRP A 153 5.49 7.58 -18.07
N THR A 154 4.45 8.36 -17.83
CA THR A 154 3.97 9.36 -18.80
C THR A 154 4.15 10.77 -18.24
N GLY A 155 5.38 11.23 -18.01
CA GLY A 155 5.58 12.64 -17.73
C GLY A 155 6.50 13.06 -16.57
N ARG A 156 6.80 12.22 -15.58
CA ARG A 156 7.78 12.53 -14.53
C ARG A 156 8.99 11.61 -14.64
N LYS A 157 10.19 12.20 -14.64
CA LYS A 157 11.46 11.45 -14.69
C LYS A 157 11.99 11.06 -13.31
N ASP A 158 11.46 11.66 -12.25
CA ASP A 158 11.85 11.51 -10.84
C ASP A 158 10.95 10.54 -10.07
N ALA A 159 10.37 9.61 -10.77
CA ALA A 159 9.49 8.60 -10.19
C ALA A 159 10.24 7.61 -9.29
N GLN A 160 9.52 7.06 -8.32
CA GLN A 160 10.00 5.94 -7.52
C GLN A 160 10.43 4.78 -8.41
N ALA A 161 11.70 4.40 -8.34
CA ALA A 161 12.21 3.29 -9.14
C ALA A 161 11.55 1.96 -8.72
N LEU A 162 11.14 1.19 -9.72
CA LEU A 162 10.67 -0.18 -9.54
C LEU A 162 11.78 -1.14 -9.92
N TYR A 163 12.17 -2.00 -8.99
CA TYR A 163 13.25 -2.94 -9.17
C TYR A 163 12.72 -4.37 -9.31
N GLN A 164 13.37 -5.18 -10.12
CA GLN A 164 13.03 -6.58 -10.33
C GLN A 164 12.94 -7.39 -9.03
N ARG A 165 13.71 -7.01 -7.99
CA ARG A 165 13.63 -7.65 -6.67
C ARG A 165 12.25 -7.60 -6.01
N LEU A 166 11.38 -6.68 -6.44
CA LEU A 166 10.04 -6.51 -5.86
C LEU A 166 9.06 -7.62 -6.27
N TRP A 167 9.38 -8.36 -7.34
CA TRP A 167 8.55 -9.48 -7.84
C TRP A 167 9.36 -10.75 -8.13
N GLY A 168 10.61 -10.77 -7.73
CA GLY A 168 11.48 -11.92 -7.91
C GLY A 168 11.14 -13.11 -7.01
N SER A 169 11.75 -14.26 -7.33
CA SER A 169 11.60 -15.50 -6.56
C SER A 169 12.36 -15.47 -5.22
N GLY A 170 13.26 -14.49 -5.01
CA GLY A 170 14.09 -14.44 -3.82
C GLY A 170 14.92 -15.72 -3.65
N PHE A 171 14.82 -16.35 -2.49
CA PHE A 171 15.49 -17.62 -2.19
C PHE A 171 14.71 -18.86 -2.64
N LEU A 172 13.51 -18.71 -3.24
CA LEU A 172 12.78 -19.84 -3.81
C LEU A 172 13.43 -20.29 -5.12
N PRO A 173 13.34 -21.60 -5.46
CA PRO A 173 13.80 -22.08 -6.76
C PRO A 173 13.07 -21.34 -7.89
N SER A 174 13.83 -20.80 -8.83
CA SER A 174 13.29 -20.33 -10.10
C SER A 174 13.14 -21.53 -11.01
N LYS A 175 11.91 -21.79 -11.46
CA LYS A 175 11.66 -22.77 -12.52
C LYS A 175 11.79 -22.09 -13.89
#